data_09b856c1df85cafd1226d81e4864865d
#
_entry.id   09b856c1df85cafd1226d81e4864865d
#
_cell.length_a   1.000
_cell.length_b   1.000
_cell.length_c   1.000
_cell.angle_alpha   90.00
_cell.angle_beta   90.00
_cell.angle_gamma   90.00
#
_symmetry.space_group_name_H-M   'P 1'
#
loop_
_entity.id
_entity.type
_entity.pdbx_description
1 polymer ?
#
loop_
_entity_poly.entity_id
_entity_poly.type
_entity_poly.pdbx_seq_one_letter_code
_entity_poly.pdbx_strand_id
1 'polypeptide(L)'
;DLVRERNAEVLKQGTIFVDNSDDSTEPRLLFYIEDAIQDGVLLPGGTKRVISQHVHFVELKEDGTASSAGYAPYLDYRAPTEAERTATLPYIQTQDWLKHDVENRARGYAIAQLLPQHFAEVKARKQKLLDKTAKAVKERLTAEIQYWDYRAADLKQKEAAGKPNARLNSQMAARRAEELASRMQKRLAELETEKLISPAPPVVVGGALVLPGGLLRQLMGTPQPMLFNQGDKRAIELAAMNAVMQLEQAFGYLPRDVSAQKVGYDVESTIPPRLRSGEACLRFIEVKGRAKGAQTVTVSKNEILTGLNKPEEFLLAIVEVDGAHTHTVYLKRPFRNPPDFTATSVNFDIRDLVQNAEVVYEK
;
A
#
# COMPACT_ATOMS: atom_id res chain seq x y z
N ASP A 1 -7.03 14.57 -1.64
CA ASP A 1 -7.92 15.33 -0.73
C ASP A 1 -9.08 15.99 -1.47
N LEU A 2 -8.84 16.76 -2.54
CA LEU A 2 -9.89 17.48 -3.31
C LEU A 2 -10.96 16.55 -3.91
N VAL A 3 -10.57 15.37 -4.39
CA VAL A 3 -11.51 14.37 -4.92
C VAL A 3 -12.37 13.80 -3.80
N ARG A 4 -11.79 13.56 -2.65
CA ARG A 4 -12.47 13.06 -1.45
C ARG A 4 -13.48 14.09 -0.91
N GLU A 5 -13.04 15.34 -0.74
CA GLU A 5 -13.93 16.42 -0.27
C GLU A 5 -15.13 16.63 -1.19
N ARG A 6 -14.90 16.58 -2.52
CA ARG A 6 -15.97 16.74 -3.52
C ARG A 6 -16.94 15.57 -3.56
N ASN A 7 -16.51 14.35 -3.21
CA ASN A 7 -17.33 13.14 -3.30
C ASN A 7 -17.73 12.58 -1.93
N ALA A 8 -17.47 13.28 -0.82
CA ALA A 8 -17.75 12.81 0.52
C ALA A 8 -19.22 12.43 0.73
N GLU A 9 -20.15 13.20 0.19
CA GLU A 9 -21.59 12.91 0.28
C GLU A 9 -21.97 11.69 -0.57
N VAL A 10 -21.38 11.53 -1.74
CA VAL A 10 -21.63 10.37 -2.62
C VAL A 10 -21.09 9.08 -1.98
N LEU A 11 -19.92 9.15 -1.37
CA LEU A 11 -19.31 8.01 -0.67
C LEU A 11 -20.15 7.55 0.53
N LYS A 12 -20.79 8.48 1.24
CA LYS A 12 -21.69 8.18 2.38
C LYS A 12 -22.99 7.53 1.95
N GLN A 13 -23.47 7.81 0.74
CA GLN A 13 -24.70 7.21 0.24
C GLN A 13 -24.56 5.71 -0.06
N GLY A 14 -23.31 5.24 -0.19
CA GLY A 14 -23.03 3.88 -0.60
C GLY A 14 -23.35 3.61 -2.06
N THR A 15 -22.97 2.44 -2.54
CA THR A 15 -23.24 2.01 -3.91
C THR A 15 -23.47 0.50 -3.97
N ILE A 16 -23.88 0.02 -5.14
CA ILE A 16 -24.00 -1.40 -5.44
C ILE A 16 -23.00 -1.73 -6.54
N PHE A 17 -22.21 -2.76 -6.32
CA PHE A 17 -21.34 -3.35 -7.31
C PHE A 17 -21.75 -4.78 -7.64
N VAL A 18 -21.33 -5.24 -8.80
CA VAL A 18 -21.46 -6.63 -9.24
C VAL A 18 -20.06 -7.22 -9.43
N ASP A 19 -19.82 -8.33 -8.76
CA ASP A 19 -18.63 -9.15 -8.97
C ASP A 19 -18.99 -10.31 -9.89
N ASN A 20 -18.68 -10.17 -11.18
CA ASN A 20 -18.98 -11.21 -12.17
C ASN A 20 -18.12 -12.48 -12.00
N SER A 21 -16.99 -12.37 -11.28
CA SER A 21 -16.07 -13.48 -11.04
C SER A 21 -16.48 -14.35 -9.85
N ASP A 22 -17.48 -13.91 -9.10
CA ASP A 22 -17.99 -14.63 -7.93
C ASP A 22 -19.30 -15.34 -8.29
N ASP A 23 -19.25 -16.67 -8.37
CA ASP A 23 -20.43 -17.50 -8.67
C ASP A 23 -21.25 -17.88 -7.42
N SER A 24 -20.87 -17.41 -6.25
CA SER A 24 -21.62 -17.60 -5.00
C SER A 24 -22.96 -16.86 -5.04
N THR A 25 -23.79 -17.16 -4.07
CA THR A 25 -25.09 -16.48 -3.86
C THR A 25 -25.08 -15.62 -2.60
N GLU A 26 -23.92 -15.46 -1.95
CA GLU A 26 -23.79 -14.72 -0.70
C GLU A 26 -23.29 -13.30 -0.97
N PRO A 27 -24.12 -12.27 -0.83
CA PRO A 27 -23.68 -10.89 -0.97
C PRO A 27 -22.76 -10.51 0.20
N ARG A 28 -21.92 -9.50 -0.04
CA ARG A 28 -21.02 -8.96 0.97
C ARG A 28 -21.01 -7.45 0.97
N LEU A 29 -20.74 -6.84 2.10
CA LEU A 29 -20.48 -5.41 2.19
C LEU A 29 -18.98 -5.17 2.06
N LEU A 30 -18.61 -4.16 1.31
CA LEU A 30 -17.25 -3.64 1.19
C LEU A 30 -17.19 -2.27 1.82
N PHE A 31 -16.41 -2.11 2.88
CA PHE A 31 -16.20 -0.84 3.55
C PHE A 31 -14.83 -0.25 3.20
N TYR A 32 -14.81 1.05 2.97
CA TYR A 32 -13.60 1.86 2.80
C TYR A 32 -13.29 2.50 4.16
N ILE A 33 -12.21 2.04 4.79
CA ILE A 33 -11.85 2.47 6.14
C ILE A 33 -10.51 3.15 6.08
N GLU A 34 -10.47 4.40 6.49
CA GLU A 34 -9.25 5.17 6.60
C GLU A 34 -8.72 5.11 8.01
N ASP A 35 -7.47 4.76 8.17
CA ASP A 35 -6.71 4.96 9.39
C ASP A 35 -5.65 6.05 9.21
N ALA A 36 -5.25 6.66 10.31
CA ALA A 36 -4.20 7.66 10.33
C ALA A 36 -3.29 7.45 11.54
N ILE A 37 -2.00 7.64 11.33
CA ILE A 37 -1.00 7.67 12.37
C ILE A 37 -0.56 9.13 12.56
N GLN A 38 -0.51 9.56 13.82
CA GLN A 38 -0.21 10.94 14.21
C GLN A 38 1.03 10.97 15.09
N ASP A 39 1.78 12.07 15.03
CA ASP A 39 2.82 12.37 16.03
C ASP A 39 2.32 13.42 17.05
N GLY A 40 3.16 13.77 18.04
CA GLY A 40 2.80 14.70 19.10
C GLY A 40 2.80 16.17 18.71
N VAL A 41 3.13 16.51 17.47
CA VAL A 41 3.16 17.91 17.01
C VAL A 41 1.74 18.41 16.82
N LEU A 42 1.41 19.52 17.47
CA LEU A 42 0.13 20.19 17.30
C LEU A 42 0.19 21.19 16.16
N LEU A 43 -0.78 21.10 15.27
CA LEU A 43 -1.01 22.06 14.20
C LEU A 43 -1.80 23.28 14.69
N PRO A 44 -1.80 24.41 13.95
CA PRO A 44 -2.73 25.49 14.20
C PRO A 44 -4.17 24.94 14.25
N GLY A 45 -4.86 25.12 15.38
CA GLY A 45 -6.18 24.54 15.64
C GLY A 45 -6.18 23.38 16.64
N GLY A 46 -5.00 22.98 17.17
CA GLY A 46 -4.89 21.99 18.25
C GLY A 46 -4.98 20.52 17.84
N THR A 47 -5.07 20.25 16.55
CA THR A 47 -5.06 18.87 16.03
C THR A 47 -3.64 18.32 15.92
N LYS A 48 -3.46 17.03 16.19
CA LYS A 48 -2.16 16.37 16.01
C LYS A 48 -1.82 16.25 14.52
N ARG A 49 -0.51 16.35 14.22
CA ARG A 49 -0.02 16.20 12.85
C ARG A 49 -0.12 14.74 12.40
N VAL A 50 -0.82 14.51 11.29
CA VAL A 50 -0.87 13.20 10.63
C VAL A 50 0.45 12.98 9.88
N ILE A 51 1.08 11.84 10.13
CA ILE A 51 2.36 11.43 9.53
C ILE A 51 2.24 10.25 8.56
N SER A 52 1.12 9.54 8.62
CA SER A 52 0.79 8.47 7.67
C SER A 52 -0.72 8.27 7.64
N GLN A 53 -1.25 8.02 6.44
CA GLN A 53 -2.65 7.64 6.23
C GLN A 53 -2.69 6.39 5.35
N HIS A 54 -3.66 5.50 5.63
CA HIS A 54 -3.88 4.31 4.85
C HIS A 54 -5.38 4.10 4.64
N VAL A 55 -5.78 3.61 3.48
CA VAL A 55 -7.15 3.19 3.21
C VAL A 55 -7.17 1.68 3.11
N HIS A 56 -7.98 1.06 3.92
CA HIS A 56 -8.24 -0.37 3.93
C HIS A 56 -9.59 -0.67 3.32
N PHE A 57 -9.67 -1.82 2.67
CA PHE A 57 -10.93 -2.36 2.16
C PHE A 57 -11.26 -3.59 3.01
N VAL A 58 -12.39 -3.51 3.71
CA VAL A 58 -12.86 -4.56 4.61
C VAL A 58 -14.16 -5.14 4.05
N GLU A 59 -14.15 -6.43 3.78
CA GLU A 59 -15.35 -7.18 3.45
C GLU A 59 -16.04 -7.67 4.73
N LEU A 60 -17.37 -7.58 4.75
CA LEU A 60 -18.21 -8.12 5.81
C LEU A 60 -19.30 -8.99 5.18
N LYS A 61 -19.37 -10.24 5.60
CA LYS A 61 -20.41 -11.20 5.19
C LYS A 61 -21.62 -11.19 6.13
N GLU A 62 -22.71 -11.81 5.72
CA GLU A 62 -23.93 -11.94 6.50
C GLU A 62 -23.69 -12.62 7.86
N ASP A 63 -22.89 -13.68 7.89
CA ASP A 63 -22.50 -14.39 9.13
C ASP A 63 -21.69 -13.53 10.10
N GLY A 64 -21.31 -12.32 9.68
CA GLY A 64 -20.51 -11.38 10.43
C GLY A 64 -19.03 -11.58 10.34
N THR A 65 -18.56 -12.48 9.52
CA THR A 65 -17.15 -12.63 9.22
C THR A 65 -16.62 -11.39 8.51
N ALA A 66 -15.59 -10.77 9.09
CA ALA A 66 -14.89 -9.65 8.49
C ALA A 66 -13.50 -10.08 8.01
N SER A 67 -13.09 -9.62 6.84
CA SER A 67 -11.78 -9.91 6.26
C SER A 67 -11.24 -8.72 5.46
N SER A 68 -9.93 -8.68 5.25
CA SER A 68 -9.35 -7.71 4.33
C SER A 68 -9.66 -8.11 2.89
N ALA A 69 -10.19 -7.16 2.11
CA ALA A 69 -10.48 -7.36 0.70
C ALA A 69 -9.25 -7.13 -0.21
N GLY A 70 -8.09 -6.86 0.38
CA GLY A 70 -6.86 -6.57 -0.38
C GLY A 70 -6.83 -5.14 -0.93
N TYR A 71 -6.08 -4.96 -2.02
CA TYR A 71 -5.88 -3.64 -2.64
C TYR A 71 -6.95 -3.37 -3.70
N ALA A 72 -7.69 -2.25 -3.53
CA ALA A 72 -8.63 -1.70 -4.49
C ALA A 72 -9.57 -2.74 -5.17
N PRO A 73 -10.29 -3.58 -4.39
CA PRO A 73 -11.09 -4.70 -4.94
C PRO A 73 -12.21 -4.21 -5.86
N TYR A 74 -12.67 -2.99 -5.69
CA TYR A 74 -13.73 -2.37 -6.52
C TYR A 74 -13.32 -2.21 -8.00
N LEU A 75 -12.04 -2.32 -8.34
CA LEU A 75 -11.57 -2.25 -9.72
C LEU A 75 -11.94 -3.51 -10.54
N ASP A 76 -12.19 -4.62 -9.84
CA ASP A 76 -12.67 -5.86 -10.47
C ASP A 76 -14.19 -5.94 -10.53
N TYR A 77 -14.91 -4.93 -9.99
CA TYR A 77 -16.35 -4.88 -9.94
C TYR A 77 -16.91 -3.92 -10.99
N ARG A 78 -18.12 -4.16 -11.43
CA ARG A 78 -18.86 -3.27 -12.32
C ARG A 78 -20.10 -2.69 -11.63
N ALA A 79 -20.61 -1.60 -12.18
CA ALA A 79 -21.92 -1.12 -11.80
C ALA A 79 -23.01 -2.10 -12.31
N PRO A 80 -24.11 -2.31 -11.55
CA PRO A 80 -25.26 -3.05 -12.04
C PRO A 80 -25.96 -2.27 -13.16
N THR A 81 -26.50 -2.98 -14.14
CA THR A 81 -27.42 -2.42 -15.13
C THR A 81 -28.75 -2.05 -14.47
N GLU A 82 -29.60 -1.28 -15.16
CA GLU A 82 -30.92 -0.88 -14.62
C GLU A 82 -31.86 -2.09 -14.37
N ALA A 83 -31.79 -3.08 -15.27
CA ALA A 83 -32.54 -4.33 -15.11
C ALA A 83 -32.06 -5.11 -13.87
N GLU A 84 -30.74 -5.19 -13.66
CA GLU A 84 -30.15 -5.85 -12.50
C GLU A 84 -30.51 -5.12 -11.19
N ARG A 85 -30.48 -3.78 -11.18
CA ARG A 85 -30.92 -2.98 -10.04
C ARG A 85 -32.39 -3.28 -9.67
N THR A 86 -33.27 -3.29 -10.68
CA THR A 86 -34.69 -3.57 -10.47
C THR A 86 -34.91 -4.98 -9.91
N ALA A 87 -34.16 -5.98 -10.41
CA ALA A 87 -34.28 -7.36 -9.94
C ALA A 87 -33.72 -7.55 -8.51
N THR A 88 -32.71 -6.78 -8.12
CA THR A 88 -32.05 -6.94 -6.81
C THR A 88 -32.68 -6.15 -5.68
N LEU A 89 -33.37 -5.04 -5.96
CA LEU A 89 -33.99 -4.20 -4.93
C LEU A 89 -34.89 -4.96 -3.95
N PRO A 90 -35.84 -5.84 -4.39
CA PRO A 90 -36.70 -6.61 -3.46
C PRO A 90 -35.87 -7.53 -2.56
N TYR A 91 -34.82 -8.16 -3.11
CA TYR A 91 -33.92 -9.02 -2.34
C TYR A 91 -33.20 -8.22 -1.25
N ILE A 92 -32.59 -7.08 -1.61
CA ILE A 92 -31.87 -6.22 -0.66
C ILE A 92 -32.74 -5.77 0.50
N GLN A 93 -34.02 -5.43 0.23
CA GLN A 93 -34.96 -4.99 1.25
C GLN A 93 -35.28 -6.08 2.29
N THR A 94 -35.20 -7.36 1.91
CA THR A 94 -35.43 -8.50 2.81
C THR A 94 -34.20 -8.86 3.66
N GLN A 95 -33.04 -8.27 3.39
CA GLN A 95 -31.80 -8.58 4.10
C GLN A 95 -31.68 -7.80 5.42
N ASP A 96 -32.14 -8.40 6.52
CA ASP A 96 -32.12 -7.73 7.84
C ASP A 96 -30.71 -7.45 8.36
N TRP A 97 -29.74 -8.28 8.00
CA TRP A 97 -28.36 -8.09 8.45
C TRP A 97 -27.72 -6.78 7.95
N LEU A 98 -28.19 -6.23 6.83
CA LEU A 98 -27.75 -4.93 6.31
C LEU A 98 -28.20 -3.74 7.20
N LYS A 99 -29.22 -3.96 8.04
CA LYS A 99 -29.77 -2.94 8.95
C LYS A 99 -29.06 -2.91 10.31
N HIS A 100 -28.22 -3.90 10.59
CA HIS A 100 -27.48 -3.99 11.84
C HIS A 100 -26.21 -3.15 11.81
N ASP A 101 -25.51 -3.09 12.95
CA ASP A 101 -24.31 -2.27 13.20
C ASP A 101 -23.07 -2.73 12.39
N VAL A 102 -23.24 -2.81 11.05
CA VAL A 102 -22.24 -3.35 10.11
C VAL A 102 -20.97 -2.49 10.02
N GLU A 103 -21.12 -1.16 10.10
CA GLU A 103 -19.97 -0.24 10.09
C GLU A 103 -19.07 -0.40 11.32
N ASN A 104 -19.66 -0.54 12.51
CA ASN A 104 -18.88 -0.75 13.73
C ASN A 104 -18.17 -2.10 13.73
N ARG A 105 -18.77 -3.13 13.12
CA ARG A 105 -18.13 -4.44 12.95
C ARG A 105 -16.92 -4.37 12.01
N ALA A 106 -17.07 -3.71 10.86
CA ALA A 106 -15.98 -3.50 9.92
C ALA A 106 -14.85 -2.65 10.53
N ARG A 107 -15.22 -1.57 11.24
CA ARG A 107 -14.26 -0.72 11.98
C ARG A 107 -13.56 -1.49 13.09
N GLY A 108 -14.28 -2.33 13.83
CA GLY A 108 -13.71 -3.21 14.86
C GLY A 108 -12.64 -4.14 14.30
N TYR A 109 -12.90 -4.73 13.14
CA TYR A 109 -11.92 -5.55 12.43
C TYR A 109 -10.68 -4.73 12.04
N ALA A 110 -10.86 -3.55 11.48
CA ALA A 110 -9.74 -2.67 11.10
C ALA A 110 -8.87 -2.30 12.32
N ILE A 111 -9.49 -2.00 13.47
CA ILE A 111 -8.80 -1.69 14.73
C ILE A 111 -8.01 -2.90 15.22
N ALA A 112 -8.59 -4.09 15.17
CA ALA A 112 -8.00 -5.28 15.74
C ALA A 112 -6.92 -5.93 14.87
N GLN A 113 -7.07 -5.87 13.53
CA GLN A 113 -6.23 -6.64 12.61
C GLN A 113 -5.34 -5.79 11.70
N LEU A 114 -5.82 -4.63 11.23
CA LEU A 114 -5.12 -3.85 10.19
C LEU A 114 -4.30 -2.70 10.77
N LEU A 115 -4.88 -1.91 11.66
CA LEU A 115 -4.24 -0.77 12.30
C LEU A 115 -2.93 -1.12 13.05
N PRO A 116 -2.83 -2.25 13.78
CA PRO A 116 -1.59 -2.58 14.50
C PRO A 116 -0.39 -2.76 13.59
N GLN A 117 -0.57 -3.36 12.42
CA GLN A 117 0.50 -3.56 11.46
C GLN A 117 0.98 -2.21 10.89
N HIS A 118 0.07 -1.38 10.40
CA HIS A 118 0.40 -0.04 9.90
C HIS A 118 1.09 0.81 10.96
N PHE A 119 0.56 0.79 12.19
CA PHE A 119 1.16 1.52 13.31
C PHE A 119 2.59 1.05 13.61
N ALA A 120 2.83 -0.26 13.69
CA ALA A 120 4.15 -0.81 13.98
C ALA A 120 5.19 -0.41 12.92
N GLU A 121 4.82 -0.49 11.62
CA GLU A 121 5.69 -0.11 10.52
C GLU A 121 6.06 1.38 10.54
N VAL A 122 5.06 2.24 10.69
CA VAL A 122 5.25 3.71 10.73
C VAL A 122 6.09 4.09 11.95
N LYS A 123 5.78 3.53 13.12
CA LYS A 123 6.50 3.79 14.36
C LYS A 123 7.97 3.41 14.24
N ALA A 124 8.26 2.20 13.78
CA ALA A 124 9.65 1.73 13.63
C ALA A 124 10.46 2.61 12.67
N ARG A 125 9.88 2.95 11.50
CA ARG A 125 10.53 3.82 10.51
C ARG A 125 10.78 5.23 11.05
N LYS A 126 9.76 5.83 11.66
CA LYS A 126 9.84 7.20 12.20
C LYS A 126 10.82 7.27 13.36
N GLN A 127 10.80 6.30 14.27
CA GLN A 127 11.71 6.26 15.42
C GLN A 127 13.16 6.17 14.97
N LYS A 128 13.49 5.27 14.02
CA LYS A 128 14.83 5.17 13.45
C LYS A 128 15.31 6.49 12.82
N LEU A 129 14.42 7.20 12.13
CA LEU A 129 14.73 8.50 11.53
C LEU A 129 14.99 9.56 12.61
N LEU A 130 14.14 9.64 13.63
CA LEU A 130 14.26 10.62 14.71
C LEU A 130 15.53 10.39 15.53
N ASP A 131 15.89 9.15 15.83
CA ASP A 131 17.10 8.82 16.57
C ASP A 131 18.37 9.22 15.79
N LYS A 132 18.38 8.95 14.49
CA LYS A 132 19.48 9.41 13.61
C LYS A 132 19.58 10.94 13.57
N THR A 133 18.43 11.61 13.48
CA THR A 133 18.36 13.07 13.43
C THR A 133 18.82 13.68 14.76
N ALA A 134 18.35 13.14 15.88
CA ALA A 134 18.74 13.59 17.23
C ALA A 134 20.27 13.44 17.45
N LYS A 135 20.84 12.31 17.04
CA LYS A 135 22.28 12.06 17.09
C LYS A 135 23.05 13.10 16.27
N ALA A 136 22.68 13.32 15.01
CA ALA A 136 23.34 14.25 14.12
C ALA A 136 23.24 15.71 14.63
N VAL A 137 22.07 16.12 15.13
CA VAL A 137 21.85 17.45 15.73
C VAL A 137 22.76 17.63 16.96
N LYS A 138 22.80 16.63 17.84
CA LYS A 138 23.61 16.67 19.05
C LYS A 138 25.10 16.75 18.73
N GLU A 139 25.60 15.88 17.85
CA GLU A 139 27.02 15.86 17.47
C GLU A 139 27.44 17.18 16.83
N ARG A 140 26.70 17.67 15.84
CA ARG A 140 27.01 18.92 15.15
C ARG A 140 26.99 20.13 16.07
N LEU A 141 25.88 20.33 16.80
CA LEU A 141 25.75 21.51 17.66
C LEU A 141 26.70 21.47 18.86
N THR A 142 27.00 20.29 19.41
CA THR A 142 28.02 20.18 20.47
C THR A 142 29.39 20.63 19.95
N ALA A 143 29.78 20.22 18.77
CA ALA A 143 31.06 20.64 18.18
C ALA A 143 31.10 22.17 17.94
N GLU A 144 30.00 22.75 17.43
CA GLU A 144 29.89 24.20 17.22
C GLU A 144 29.93 24.98 18.56
N ILE A 145 29.24 24.49 19.59
CA ILE A 145 29.23 25.11 20.94
C ILE A 145 30.66 25.09 21.52
N GLN A 146 31.32 23.92 21.49
CA GLN A 146 32.69 23.80 21.98
C GLN A 146 33.67 24.73 21.28
N TYR A 147 33.54 24.90 19.97
CA TYR A 147 34.33 25.86 19.20
C TYR A 147 34.12 27.29 19.69
N TRP A 148 32.89 27.72 19.88
CA TRP A 148 32.59 29.09 20.32
C TRP A 148 32.92 29.33 21.78
N ASP A 149 32.78 28.34 22.67
CA ASP A 149 33.24 28.42 24.08
C ASP A 149 34.74 28.55 24.13
N TYR A 150 35.49 27.74 23.39
CA TYR A 150 36.96 27.88 23.30
C TYR A 150 37.37 29.25 22.77
N ARG A 151 36.67 29.74 21.74
CA ARG A 151 36.89 31.06 21.15
C ARG A 151 36.60 32.19 22.16
N ALA A 152 35.58 32.07 22.94
CA ALA A 152 35.24 33.04 24.01
C ALA A 152 36.30 33.05 25.07
N ALA A 153 36.80 31.89 25.50
CA ALA A 153 37.87 31.78 26.51
C ALA A 153 39.20 32.38 26.01
N ASP A 154 39.63 32.10 24.76
CA ASP A 154 40.80 32.67 24.13
C ASP A 154 40.73 34.22 24.06
N LEU A 155 39.57 34.72 23.60
CA LEU A 155 39.34 36.16 23.54
C LEU A 155 39.30 36.84 24.91
N LYS A 156 38.81 36.16 25.94
CA LYS A 156 38.80 36.65 27.32
C LYS A 156 40.23 36.74 27.90
N GLN A 157 41.13 35.80 27.58
CA GLN A 157 42.55 35.91 27.92
C GLN A 157 43.21 37.09 27.24
N LYS A 158 42.90 37.34 25.96
CA LYS A 158 43.38 38.48 25.19
C LYS A 158 42.88 39.85 25.75
N GLU A 159 41.65 39.86 26.29
CA GLU A 159 41.09 41.01 27.03
C GLU A 159 41.90 41.29 28.29
N ALA A 160 42.20 40.27 29.09
CA ALA A 160 43.02 40.39 30.28
C ALA A 160 44.42 40.90 29.95
N ALA A 161 44.95 40.59 28.74
CA ALA A 161 46.24 41.10 28.24
C ALA A 161 46.15 42.51 27.60
N GLY A 162 44.98 43.22 27.72
CA GLY A 162 44.80 44.58 27.26
C GLY A 162 44.67 44.78 25.76
N LYS A 163 44.33 43.73 24.99
CA LYS A 163 44.18 43.85 23.53
C LYS A 163 42.90 44.60 23.17
N PRO A 164 42.94 45.56 22.22
CA PRO A 164 41.75 46.31 21.82
C PRO A 164 40.65 45.41 21.24
N ASN A 165 39.39 45.75 21.51
CA ASN A 165 38.19 45.01 21.06
C ASN A 165 38.03 43.58 21.55
N ALA A 166 38.93 43.04 22.39
CA ALA A 166 38.86 41.67 22.86
C ALA A 166 37.59 41.40 23.69
N ARG A 167 37.22 42.37 24.54
CA ARG A 167 36.01 42.30 25.38
C ARG A 167 34.73 42.16 24.56
N LEU A 168 34.52 42.99 23.56
CA LEU A 168 33.32 42.93 22.71
C LEU A 168 33.26 41.59 21.96
N ASN A 169 34.40 41.12 21.43
CA ASN A 169 34.50 39.88 20.72
C ASN A 169 34.33 38.65 21.62
N SER A 170 34.83 38.65 22.88
CA SER A 170 34.63 37.56 23.83
C SER A 170 33.15 37.41 24.22
N GLN A 171 32.48 38.54 24.47
CA GLN A 171 31.03 38.53 24.76
C GLN A 171 30.20 38.03 23.59
N MET A 172 30.51 38.45 22.36
CA MET A 172 29.83 37.97 21.16
C MET A 172 30.03 36.44 20.95
N ALA A 173 31.21 35.93 21.19
CA ALA A 173 31.49 34.49 21.08
C ALA A 173 30.73 33.68 22.15
N ALA A 174 30.72 34.14 23.42
CA ALA A 174 29.97 33.49 24.49
C ALA A 174 28.46 33.48 24.18
N ARG A 175 27.91 34.63 23.75
CA ARG A 175 26.49 34.72 23.37
C ARG A 175 26.16 33.75 22.23
N ARG A 176 27.06 33.58 21.27
CA ARG A 176 26.86 32.62 20.15
C ARG A 176 26.80 31.18 20.65
N ALA A 177 27.66 30.79 21.61
CA ALA A 177 27.60 29.48 22.24
C ALA A 177 26.26 29.24 22.95
N GLU A 178 25.78 30.23 23.73
CA GLU A 178 24.48 30.15 24.42
C GLU A 178 23.31 30.03 23.43
N GLU A 179 23.30 30.80 22.36
CA GLU A 179 22.27 30.72 21.30
C GLU A 179 22.24 29.31 20.66
N LEU A 180 23.41 28.72 20.38
CA LEU A 180 23.50 27.38 19.84
C LEU A 180 23.06 26.31 20.83
N ALA A 181 23.41 26.47 22.12
CA ALA A 181 22.95 25.56 23.18
C ALA A 181 21.41 25.59 23.33
N SER A 182 20.84 26.79 23.35
CA SER A 182 19.38 26.97 23.39
C SER A 182 18.70 26.34 22.16
N ARG A 183 19.26 26.57 20.98
CA ARG A 183 18.75 25.95 19.72
C ARG A 183 18.82 24.43 19.77
N MET A 184 19.91 23.86 20.29
CA MET A 184 20.05 22.40 20.46
C MET A 184 18.97 21.84 21.39
N GLN A 185 18.79 22.46 22.57
CA GLN A 185 17.75 22.04 23.51
C GLN A 185 16.37 22.10 22.91
N LYS A 186 16.03 23.21 22.24
CA LYS A 186 14.75 23.38 21.57
C LYS A 186 14.52 22.30 20.52
N ARG A 187 15.53 22.03 19.66
CA ARG A 187 15.39 21.02 18.60
C ARG A 187 15.27 19.60 19.15
N LEU A 188 15.99 19.26 20.19
CA LEU A 188 15.86 17.97 20.87
C LEU A 188 14.47 17.79 21.50
N ALA A 189 13.93 18.83 22.15
CA ALA A 189 12.57 18.80 22.69
C ALA A 189 11.50 18.62 21.59
N GLU A 190 11.65 19.30 20.46
CA GLU A 190 10.78 19.10 19.28
C GLU A 190 10.83 17.65 18.80
N LEU A 191 12.02 17.05 18.70
CA LEU A 191 12.17 15.65 18.29
C LEU A 191 11.55 14.68 19.29
N GLU A 192 11.62 14.94 20.60
CA GLU A 192 10.92 14.11 21.59
C GLU A 192 9.39 14.23 21.45
N THR A 193 8.88 15.42 21.11
CA THR A 193 7.45 15.58 20.79
C THR A 193 7.06 14.78 19.53
N GLU A 194 7.90 14.78 18.49
CA GLU A 194 7.69 13.99 17.27
C GLU A 194 7.72 12.47 17.53
N LYS A 195 8.34 11.99 18.62
CA LYS A 195 8.34 10.57 19.02
C LYS A 195 7.02 10.10 19.64
N LEU A 196 6.14 11.01 20.05
CA LEU A 196 4.83 10.67 20.61
C LEU A 196 3.86 10.22 19.52
N ILE A 197 4.14 9.05 18.96
CA ILE A 197 3.38 8.48 17.84
C ILE A 197 2.18 7.71 18.37
N SER A 198 1.01 8.00 17.84
CA SER A 198 -0.26 7.35 18.21
C SER A 198 -1.16 7.14 16.99
N PRO A 199 -1.94 6.06 16.94
CA PRO A 199 -2.98 5.92 15.92
C PRO A 199 -4.16 6.85 16.24
N ALA A 200 -4.80 7.37 15.21
CA ALA A 200 -6.13 7.96 15.29
C ALA A 200 -7.19 6.86 15.13
N PRO A 201 -8.42 7.06 15.67
CA PRO A 201 -9.51 6.14 15.43
C PRO A 201 -9.79 6.01 13.92
N PRO A 202 -9.92 4.79 13.38
CA PRO A 202 -10.27 4.60 11.99
C PRO A 202 -11.67 5.14 11.67
N VAL A 203 -11.82 5.70 10.47
CA VAL A 203 -13.05 6.31 10.00
C VAL A 203 -13.57 5.52 8.79
N VAL A 204 -14.84 5.15 8.82
CA VAL A 204 -15.53 4.61 7.64
C VAL A 204 -15.78 5.77 6.67
N VAL A 205 -15.16 5.73 5.51
CA VAL A 205 -15.23 6.77 4.47
C VAL A 205 -16.41 6.52 3.54
N GLY A 206 -16.74 5.24 3.33
CA GLY A 206 -17.83 4.83 2.49
C GLY A 206 -18.01 3.31 2.49
N GLY A 207 -19.04 2.85 1.80
CA GLY A 207 -19.32 1.43 1.68
C GLY A 207 -20.03 1.09 0.39
N ALA A 208 -20.03 -0.18 0.05
CA ALA A 208 -20.73 -0.72 -1.10
C ALA A 208 -21.30 -2.09 -0.78
N LEU A 209 -22.45 -2.42 -1.36
CA LEU A 209 -22.96 -3.77 -1.41
C LEU A 209 -22.39 -4.44 -2.66
N VAL A 210 -21.70 -5.55 -2.50
CA VAL A 210 -21.16 -6.34 -3.60
C VAL A 210 -22.06 -7.55 -3.81
N LEU A 211 -22.68 -7.60 -4.98
CA LEU A 211 -23.54 -8.69 -5.42
C LEU A 211 -22.72 -9.67 -6.26
N PRO A 212 -22.62 -10.94 -5.86
CA PRO A 212 -21.97 -11.93 -6.69
C PRO A 212 -22.78 -12.23 -7.96
N GLY A 213 -22.08 -12.51 -9.05
CA GLY A 213 -22.70 -12.85 -10.34
C GLY A 213 -23.61 -14.06 -10.25
N GLY A 214 -23.32 -15.02 -9.35
CA GLY A 214 -24.18 -16.18 -9.10
C GLY A 214 -25.55 -15.78 -8.55
N LEU A 215 -25.59 -14.93 -7.54
CA LEU A 215 -26.84 -14.39 -6.99
C LEU A 215 -27.64 -13.63 -8.05
N LEU A 216 -26.96 -12.81 -8.85
CA LEU A 216 -27.62 -12.00 -9.88
C LEU A 216 -28.30 -12.86 -10.93
N ARG A 217 -27.62 -13.92 -11.41
CA ARG A 217 -28.20 -14.88 -12.35
C ARG A 217 -29.43 -15.58 -11.76
N GLN A 218 -29.37 -15.95 -10.47
CA GLN A 218 -30.51 -16.54 -9.77
C GLN A 218 -31.70 -15.59 -9.72
N LEU A 219 -31.51 -14.33 -9.34
CA LEU A 219 -32.59 -13.34 -9.23
C LEU A 219 -33.18 -12.96 -10.58
N MET A 220 -32.37 -12.99 -11.63
CA MET A 220 -32.84 -12.71 -13.01
C MET A 220 -33.44 -13.93 -13.74
N GLY A 221 -33.38 -15.13 -13.13
CA GLY A 221 -33.85 -16.36 -13.75
C GLY A 221 -33.07 -16.77 -15.00
N THR A 222 -31.82 -16.27 -15.14
CA THR A 222 -30.95 -16.63 -16.27
C THR A 222 -30.27 -17.97 -15.98
N PRO A 223 -30.24 -18.93 -16.94
CA PRO A 223 -29.55 -20.19 -16.73
C PRO A 223 -28.08 -19.97 -16.39
N GLN A 224 -27.56 -20.71 -15.42
CA GLN A 224 -26.12 -20.76 -15.22
C GLN A 224 -25.44 -21.21 -16.52
N PRO A 225 -24.48 -20.48 -17.08
CA PRO A 225 -23.55 -21.08 -18.00
C PRO A 225 -22.87 -22.22 -17.22
N MET A 226 -22.78 -23.41 -17.82
CA MET A 226 -21.90 -24.46 -17.27
C MET A 226 -20.45 -23.98 -17.33
N LEU A 227 -20.07 -23.07 -16.48
CA LEU A 227 -18.72 -22.59 -16.32
C LEU A 227 -18.32 -22.91 -14.88
N PHE A 228 -17.24 -23.64 -14.77
CA PHE A 228 -16.55 -24.03 -13.55
C PHE A 228 -16.58 -22.93 -12.47
N ASN A 229 -16.61 -23.33 -11.21
CA ASN A 229 -16.47 -22.47 -10.02
C ASN A 229 -15.27 -21.52 -10.17
N GLN A 230 -15.48 -20.36 -10.78
CA GLN A 230 -14.45 -19.32 -10.93
C GLN A 230 -14.38 -18.37 -9.73
N GLY A 231 -15.19 -18.62 -8.71
CA GLY A 231 -15.42 -17.68 -7.60
C GLY A 231 -14.36 -17.65 -6.51
N ASP A 232 -13.35 -18.50 -6.55
CA ASP A 232 -12.30 -18.47 -5.53
C ASP A 232 -11.06 -17.74 -6.05
N LYS A 233 -10.96 -16.44 -5.76
CA LYS A 233 -9.75 -15.64 -6.07
C LYS A 233 -8.47 -16.37 -5.65
N ARG A 234 -8.51 -17.02 -4.50
CA ARG A 234 -7.37 -17.79 -3.96
C ARG A 234 -7.06 -18.99 -4.82
N ALA A 235 -8.08 -19.66 -5.39
CA ALA A 235 -7.87 -20.79 -6.32
C ALA A 235 -7.23 -20.29 -7.62
N ILE A 236 -7.67 -19.13 -8.15
CA ILE A 236 -7.10 -18.50 -9.34
C ILE A 236 -5.65 -18.08 -9.08
N GLU A 237 -5.37 -17.43 -7.95
CA GLU A 237 -4.02 -17.02 -7.54
C GLU A 237 -3.10 -18.25 -7.39
N LEU A 238 -3.59 -19.30 -6.73
CA LEU A 238 -2.84 -20.54 -6.57
C LEU A 238 -2.59 -21.25 -7.91
N ALA A 239 -3.60 -21.31 -8.78
CA ALA A 239 -3.47 -21.88 -10.12
C ALA A 239 -2.45 -21.10 -10.96
N ALA A 240 -2.49 -19.78 -10.91
CA ALA A 240 -1.56 -18.90 -11.60
C ALA A 240 -0.12 -19.07 -11.07
N MET A 241 0.06 -19.11 -9.76
CA MET A 241 1.36 -19.36 -9.15
C MET A 241 1.92 -20.72 -9.57
N ASN A 242 1.10 -21.79 -9.50
CA ASN A 242 1.51 -23.11 -9.92
C ASN A 242 1.87 -23.17 -11.42
N ALA A 243 1.12 -22.48 -12.27
CA ALA A 243 1.40 -22.40 -13.72
C ALA A 243 2.77 -21.77 -13.97
N VAL A 244 3.07 -20.64 -13.33
CA VAL A 244 4.36 -19.96 -13.44
C VAL A 244 5.51 -20.82 -12.92
N MET A 245 5.34 -21.45 -11.74
CA MET A 245 6.35 -22.32 -11.16
C MET A 245 6.66 -23.53 -12.07
N GLN A 246 5.64 -24.17 -12.64
CA GLN A 246 5.81 -25.27 -13.58
C GLN A 246 6.47 -24.82 -14.89
N LEU A 247 6.10 -23.64 -15.38
CA LEU A 247 6.66 -23.08 -16.61
C LEU A 247 8.15 -22.78 -16.46
N GLU A 248 8.57 -22.16 -15.37
CA GLU A 248 9.97 -21.89 -15.06
C GLU A 248 10.78 -23.19 -14.92
N GLN A 249 10.22 -24.21 -14.27
CA GLN A 249 10.83 -25.54 -14.19
C GLN A 249 10.95 -26.19 -15.58
N ALA A 250 9.94 -26.07 -16.44
CA ALA A 250 9.97 -26.59 -17.79
C ALA A 250 11.06 -25.93 -18.66
N PHE A 251 11.39 -24.66 -18.41
CA PHE A 251 12.56 -23.99 -18.99
C PHE A 251 13.90 -24.49 -18.43
N GLY A 252 13.88 -25.35 -17.40
CA GLY A 252 15.07 -25.82 -16.71
C GLY A 252 15.64 -24.82 -15.71
N TYR A 253 14.86 -23.81 -15.30
CA TYR A 253 15.20 -22.82 -14.30
C TYR A 253 14.85 -23.31 -12.90
N LEU A 254 15.29 -22.58 -11.89
CA LEU A 254 15.10 -22.91 -10.48
C LEU A 254 14.22 -21.85 -9.81
N PRO A 255 12.88 -21.96 -9.93
CA PRO A 255 11.96 -21.02 -9.31
C PRO A 255 11.81 -21.27 -7.81
N ARG A 256 11.66 -20.19 -7.05
CA ARG A 256 11.39 -20.16 -5.61
C ARG A 256 10.23 -19.21 -5.35
N ASP A 257 9.19 -19.68 -4.67
CA ASP A 257 8.10 -18.82 -4.19
C ASP A 257 8.60 -17.93 -3.04
N VAL A 258 8.45 -16.63 -3.21
CA VAL A 258 8.82 -15.59 -2.24
C VAL A 258 7.66 -14.63 -1.95
N SER A 259 6.44 -14.95 -2.39
CA SER A 259 5.24 -14.11 -2.27
C SER A 259 4.97 -13.68 -0.82
N ALA A 260 5.23 -14.57 0.14
CA ALA A 260 5.08 -14.26 1.57
C ALA A 260 6.09 -13.21 2.09
N GLN A 261 7.19 -12.94 1.37
CA GLN A 261 8.23 -12.00 1.79
C GLN A 261 7.94 -10.55 1.42
N LYS A 262 6.91 -10.30 0.57
CA LYS A 262 6.47 -8.95 0.12
C LYS A 262 7.61 -8.10 -0.46
N VAL A 263 8.49 -8.72 -1.22
CA VAL A 263 9.68 -8.08 -1.81
C VAL A 263 9.40 -7.34 -3.12
N GLY A 264 8.14 -7.31 -3.55
CA GLY A 264 7.69 -6.63 -4.77
C GLY A 264 7.67 -7.54 -6.00
N TYR A 265 7.73 -8.85 -5.79
CA TYR A 265 7.51 -9.92 -6.76
C TYR A 265 7.22 -11.24 -6.02
N ASP A 266 6.62 -12.20 -6.71
CA ASP A 266 6.12 -13.45 -6.12
C ASP A 266 7.10 -14.61 -6.31
N VAL A 267 7.80 -14.67 -7.44
CA VAL A 267 8.73 -15.76 -7.76
C VAL A 267 10.13 -15.23 -8.08
N GLU A 268 11.12 -15.81 -7.41
CA GLU A 268 12.52 -15.62 -7.75
C GLU A 268 13.01 -16.87 -8.50
N SER A 269 13.36 -16.72 -9.78
CA SER A 269 13.79 -17.83 -10.62
C SER A 269 15.25 -17.67 -11.04
N THR A 270 16.09 -18.66 -10.75
CA THR A 270 17.50 -18.67 -11.12
C THR A 270 17.68 -19.41 -12.44
N ILE A 271 18.27 -18.75 -13.44
CA ILE A 271 18.73 -19.37 -14.68
C ILE A 271 20.12 -19.98 -14.44
N PRO A 272 20.28 -21.32 -14.48
CA PRO A 272 21.58 -21.96 -14.26
C PRO A 272 22.62 -21.55 -15.34
N PRO A 273 23.92 -21.47 -15.00
CA PRO A 273 24.97 -21.10 -15.95
C PRO A 273 25.04 -21.98 -17.21
N ARG A 274 24.63 -23.25 -17.09
CA ARG A 274 24.59 -24.21 -18.23
C ARG A 274 23.60 -23.83 -19.33
N LEU A 275 22.58 -23.01 -19.00
CA LEU A 275 21.55 -22.56 -19.95
C LEU A 275 21.86 -21.16 -20.50
N ARG A 276 22.94 -20.56 -20.05
CA ARG A 276 23.40 -19.23 -20.45
C ARG A 276 24.92 -19.29 -20.51
N SER A 277 25.53 -18.70 -21.50
CA SER A 277 27.00 -18.54 -21.52
C SER A 277 27.39 -17.41 -20.58
N GLY A 278 27.66 -17.73 -19.31
CA GLY A 278 28.04 -16.72 -18.29
C GLY A 278 27.59 -17.08 -16.88
N GLU A 279 27.51 -16.06 -16.03
CA GLU A 279 27.08 -16.17 -14.63
C GLU A 279 25.56 -16.49 -14.54
N ALA A 280 25.14 -17.05 -13.38
CA ALA A 280 23.72 -17.29 -13.10
C ALA A 280 22.98 -15.96 -13.12
N CYS A 281 21.78 -15.95 -13.71
CA CYS A 281 20.93 -14.79 -13.81
C CYS A 281 19.67 -15.02 -12.99
N LEU A 282 19.22 -13.98 -12.30
CA LEU A 282 17.96 -14.00 -11.56
C LEU A 282 16.84 -13.38 -12.40
N ARG A 283 15.66 -13.97 -12.31
CA ARG A 283 14.40 -13.42 -12.80
C ARG A 283 13.49 -13.15 -11.62
N PHE A 284 12.90 -11.99 -11.59
CA PHE A 284 11.93 -11.59 -10.57
C PHE A 284 10.57 -11.52 -11.24
N ILE A 285 9.67 -12.43 -10.86
CA ILE A 285 8.39 -12.59 -11.56
C ILE A 285 7.27 -12.23 -10.61
N GLU A 286 6.52 -11.19 -10.98
CA GLU A 286 5.24 -10.86 -10.37
C GLU A 286 4.14 -11.64 -11.08
N VAL A 287 3.28 -12.34 -10.33
CA VAL A 287 2.24 -13.23 -10.86
C VAL A 287 0.86 -12.61 -10.66
N LYS A 288 0.14 -12.40 -11.74
CA LYS A 288 -1.23 -11.89 -11.72
C LYS A 288 -2.19 -12.91 -12.33
N GLY A 289 -2.84 -13.70 -11.47
CA GLY A 289 -3.92 -14.61 -11.89
C GLY A 289 -5.20 -13.83 -12.18
N ARG A 290 -5.84 -14.15 -13.31
CA ARG A 290 -7.12 -13.57 -13.73
C ARG A 290 -8.05 -14.65 -14.27
N ALA A 291 -9.34 -14.51 -14.00
CA ALA A 291 -10.34 -15.33 -14.67
C ALA A 291 -10.38 -15.00 -16.16
N LYS A 292 -10.73 -15.99 -16.99
CA LYS A 292 -10.87 -15.82 -18.43
C LYS A 292 -11.79 -14.65 -18.78
N GLY A 293 -11.30 -13.79 -19.70
CA GLY A 293 -12.04 -12.61 -20.16
C GLY A 293 -11.91 -11.38 -19.26
N ALA A 294 -11.10 -11.42 -18.20
CA ALA A 294 -10.77 -10.24 -17.42
C ALA A 294 -10.02 -9.22 -18.30
N GLN A 295 -10.42 -7.95 -18.20
CA GLN A 295 -9.85 -6.89 -19.04
C GLN A 295 -8.76 -6.10 -18.31
N THR A 296 -8.71 -6.19 -16.98
CA THR A 296 -7.82 -5.35 -16.18
C THR A 296 -7.01 -6.15 -15.16
N VAL A 297 -5.86 -5.59 -14.80
CA VAL A 297 -4.97 -6.12 -13.77
C VAL A 297 -4.53 -5.00 -12.83
N THR A 298 -4.63 -5.25 -11.53
CA THR A 298 -4.16 -4.32 -10.50
C THR A 298 -2.74 -4.69 -10.09
N VAL A 299 -1.85 -3.72 -10.16
CA VAL A 299 -0.45 -3.86 -9.77
C VAL A 299 -0.16 -2.86 -8.64
N SER A 300 0.44 -3.32 -7.57
CA SER A 300 0.79 -2.48 -6.43
C SER A 300 1.95 -1.54 -6.75
N LYS A 301 2.04 -0.44 -6.01
CA LYS A 301 3.14 0.52 -6.14
C LYS A 301 4.50 -0.14 -5.96
N ASN A 302 4.63 -1.06 -5.00
CA ASN A 302 5.88 -1.76 -4.74
C ASN A 302 6.31 -2.62 -5.93
N GLU A 303 5.38 -3.34 -6.54
CA GLU A 303 5.62 -4.16 -7.74
C GLU A 303 6.02 -3.30 -8.94
N ILE A 304 5.32 -2.16 -9.16
CA ILE A 304 5.67 -1.22 -10.24
C ILE A 304 7.07 -0.66 -10.04
N LEU A 305 7.39 -0.20 -8.83
CA LEU A 305 8.72 0.35 -8.52
C LEU A 305 9.82 -0.70 -8.65
N THR A 306 9.54 -1.95 -8.26
CA THR A 306 10.45 -3.07 -8.43
C THR A 306 10.73 -3.32 -9.92
N GLY A 307 9.68 -3.35 -10.75
CA GLY A 307 9.80 -3.50 -12.19
C GLY A 307 10.57 -2.37 -12.87
N LEU A 308 10.36 -1.13 -12.43
CA LEU A 308 11.10 0.03 -12.94
C LEU A 308 12.58 0.03 -12.52
N ASN A 309 12.89 -0.48 -11.31
CA ASN A 309 14.26 -0.54 -10.79
C ASN A 309 15.07 -1.72 -11.35
N LYS A 310 14.39 -2.76 -11.84
CA LYS A 310 15.02 -3.99 -12.36
C LYS A 310 14.45 -4.37 -13.74
N PRO A 311 14.52 -3.47 -14.74
CA PRO A 311 13.80 -3.64 -16.01
C PRO A 311 14.28 -4.84 -16.84
N GLU A 312 15.49 -5.34 -16.58
CA GLU A 312 16.05 -6.48 -17.31
C GLU A 312 15.68 -7.83 -16.70
N GLU A 313 15.52 -7.87 -15.38
CA GLU A 313 15.28 -9.07 -14.59
C GLU A 313 13.81 -9.26 -14.21
N PHE A 314 13.03 -8.17 -14.16
CA PHE A 314 11.62 -8.21 -13.77
C PHE A 314 10.72 -8.61 -14.92
N LEU A 315 9.78 -9.52 -14.60
CA LEU A 315 8.72 -9.96 -15.49
C LEU A 315 7.36 -9.85 -14.78
N LEU A 316 6.38 -9.37 -15.52
CA LEU A 316 4.98 -9.46 -15.10
C LEU A 316 4.36 -10.66 -15.83
N ALA A 317 3.97 -11.67 -15.06
CA ALA A 317 3.26 -12.85 -15.55
C ALA A 317 1.75 -12.62 -15.41
N ILE A 318 1.05 -12.47 -16.50
CA ILE A 318 -0.42 -12.47 -16.54
C ILE A 318 -0.86 -13.87 -16.88
N VAL A 319 -1.61 -14.49 -15.97
CA VAL A 319 -2.11 -15.87 -16.12
C VAL A 319 -3.63 -15.84 -16.16
N GLU A 320 -4.19 -16.08 -17.35
CA GLU A 320 -5.62 -16.30 -17.49
C GLU A 320 -5.96 -17.74 -17.09
N VAL A 321 -6.92 -17.90 -16.21
CA VAL A 321 -7.36 -19.21 -15.68
C VAL A 321 -8.76 -19.50 -16.18
N ASP A 322 -8.92 -20.65 -16.87
CA ASP A 322 -10.19 -21.18 -17.36
C ASP A 322 -10.36 -22.62 -16.88
N GLY A 323 -10.89 -22.80 -15.68
CA GLY A 323 -10.98 -24.09 -15.01
C GLY A 323 -9.58 -24.71 -14.78
N ALA A 324 -9.31 -25.82 -15.45
CA ALA A 324 -8.00 -26.50 -15.38
C ALA A 324 -6.97 -25.98 -16.40
N HIS A 325 -7.38 -25.10 -17.30
CA HIS A 325 -6.51 -24.55 -18.33
C HIS A 325 -5.97 -23.17 -17.92
N THR A 326 -4.71 -22.95 -18.20
CA THR A 326 -4.07 -21.66 -17.96
C THR A 326 -3.43 -21.15 -19.23
N HIS A 327 -3.61 -19.87 -19.52
CA HIS A 327 -2.89 -19.16 -20.56
C HIS A 327 -1.97 -18.14 -19.92
N THR A 328 -0.67 -18.23 -20.17
CA THR A 328 0.35 -17.42 -19.48
C THR A 328 1.08 -16.52 -20.44
N VAL A 329 1.13 -15.23 -20.14
CA VAL A 329 1.87 -14.22 -20.90
C VAL A 329 2.92 -13.58 -19.98
N TYR A 330 4.19 -13.59 -20.39
CA TYR A 330 5.27 -12.90 -19.69
C TYR A 330 5.59 -11.58 -20.36
N LEU A 331 5.48 -10.50 -19.63
CA LEU A 331 5.73 -9.15 -20.07
C LEU A 331 7.02 -8.63 -19.41
N LYS A 332 7.99 -8.24 -20.22
CA LYS A 332 9.21 -7.54 -19.80
C LYS A 332 9.02 -6.04 -20.00
N ARG A 333 9.55 -5.24 -19.05
CA ARG A 333 9.41 -3.78 -19.03
C ARG A 333 7.95 -3.30 -19.14
N PRO A 334 7.03 -3.87 -18.34
CA PRO A 334 5.60 -3.57 -18.47
C PRO A 334 5.25 -2.14 -18.03
N PHE A 335 6.12 -1.49 -17.26
CA PHE A 335 5.87 -0.15 -16.71
C PHE A 335 6.84 0.88 -17.29
N ARG A 336 6.31 2.08 -17.61
CA ARG A 336 7.11 3.19 -18.19
C ARG A 336 7.35 4.31 -17.19
N ASN A 337 6.40 4.56 -16.31
CA ASN A 337 6.42 5.67 -15.36
C ASN A 337 6.15 5.18 -13.94
N PRO A 338 6.77 5.82 -12.93
CA PRO A 338 6.40 5.56 -11.55
C PRO A 338 4.94 5.97 -11.31
N PRO A 339 4.22 5.25 -10.45
CA PRO A 339 2.86 5.63 -10.07
C PRO A 339 2.88 6.95 -9.28
N ASP A 340 1.73 7.62 -9.25
CA ASP A 340 1.57 8.83 -8.45
C ASP A 340 2.04 8.58 -7.01
N PHE A 341 2.59 9.62 -6.38
CA PHE A 341 3.12 9.52 -5.03
C PHE A 341 2.08 9.02 -4.01
N THR A 342 0.83 9.39 -4.20
CA THR A 342 -0.29 9.01 -3.33
C THR A 342 -0.92 7.66 -3.68
N ALA A 343 -0.68 7.13 -4.88
CA ALA A 343 -1.22 5.85 -5.32
C ALA A 343 -0.56 4.69 -4.58
N THR A 344 -1.34 3.74 -4.09
CA THR A 344 -0.88 2.48 -3.51
C THR A 344 -0.85 1.35 -4.54
N SER A 345 -1.67 1.45 -5.57
CA SER A 345 -1.74 0.54 -6.72
C SER A 345 -2.25 1.26 -7.96
N VAL A 346 -2.03 0.67 -9.12
CA VAL A 346 -2.54 1.14 -10.42
C VAL A 346 -3.28 -0.01 -11.09
N ASN A 347 -4.43 0.29 -11.66
CA ASN A 347 -5.17 -0.64 -12.49
C ASN A 347 -4.80 -0.41 -13.96
N PHE A 348 -4.35 -1.46 -14.62
CA PHE A 348 -3.94 -1.43 -16.03
C PHE A 348 -4.95 -2.22 -16.87
N ASP A 349 -5.26 -1.73 -18.06
CA ASP A 349 -5.88 -2.56 -19.10
C ASP A 349 -4.86 -3.59 -19.58
N ILE A 350 -5.25 -4.86 -19.64
CA ILE A 350 -4.34 -5.95 -20.00
C ILE A 350 -3.88 -5.81 -21.45
N ARG A 351 -4.75 -5.38 -22.37
CA ARG A 351 -4.40 -5.18 -23.78
C ARG A 351 -3.36 -4.07 -23.96
N ASP A 352 -3.55 -2.98 -23.22
CA ASP A 352 -2.60 -1.86 -23.24
C ASP A 352 -1.24 -2.28 -22.68
N LEU A 353 -1.21 -3.08 -21.60
CA LEU A 353 0.03 -3.63 -21.07
C LEU A 353 0.75 -4.51 -22.09
N VAL A 354 0.03 -5.45 -22.73
CA VAL A 354 0.60 -6.35 -23.73
C VAL A 354 1.13 -5.59 -24.94
N GLN A 355 0.40 -4.57 -25.42
CA GLN A 355 0.83 -3.74 -26.56
C GLN A 355 2.06 -2.89 -26.27
N ASN A 356 2.22 -2.46 -25.02
CA ASN A 356 3.27 -1.52 -24.61
C ASN A 356 4.50 -2.19 -24.01
N ALA A 357 4.45 -3.47 -23.70
CA ALA A 357 5.53 -4.27 -23.13
C ALA A 357 6.20 -5.14 -24.19
N GLU A 358 7.35 -5.70 -23.83
CA GLU A 358 8.02 -6.75 -24.59
C GLU A 358 7.43 -8.11 -24.17
N VAL A 359 6.66 -8.76 -25.04
CA VAL A 359 6.15 -10.11 -24.79
C VAL A 359 7.29 -11.12 -24.99
N VAL A 360 7.75 -11.73 -23.90
CA VAL A 360 8.87 -12.69 -23.95
C VAL A 360 8.42 -14.15 -23.93
N TYR A 361 7.15 -14.39 -23.60
CA TYR A 361 6.53 -15.72 -23.64
C TYR A 361 5.02 -15.58 -23.67
N GLU A 362 4.35 -16.45 -24.46
CA GLU A 362 2.89 -16.57 -24.52
C GLU A 362 2.52 -18.02 -24.88
N LYS A 363 1.65 -18.65 -24.04
CA LYS A 363 1.12 -20.01 -24.29
C LYS A 363 -0.16 -20.24 -23.47
#